data_2f1bf4434cf5f65d9195e3bcaa238e0d
#
_entry.id   2f1bf4434cf5f65d9195e3bcaa238e0d
#
_cell.length_a   1.000
_cell.length_b   1.000
_cell.length_c   1.000
_cell.angle_alpha   90.00
_cell.angle_beta   90.00
_cell.angle_gamma   90.00
#
_symmetry.space_group_name_H-M   'P 1'
#
loop_
_entity.id
_entity.type
_entity.pdbx_description
1 polymer ?
#
loop_
_entity_poly.entity_id
_entity_poly.type
_entity_poly.pdbx_seq_one_letter_code
_entity_poly.pdbx_strand_id
1 'polypeptide(L)'
;MRHRRFLLAVLVALCSEKVLACGIGPLSYLTYGGRDALAMPNTIFDIECQSILGASDPAELVREARSSRVELFALTCETDLREFAEAVRDDPKAREMIDDYETVRSALCKLVFRWLHSLQPYYYSFERETAPEPFDLAPYEERLASVPEEFKRYLRGAAAYFNQDWDAAAAHFASVLELPVEQRAHRSTWAAFMLGKTWLRKDPARAIPFFEKTRALAAEGFADTLGLA
;
A
#
# COMPACT_ATOMS: atom_id res chain seq x y z
N MET A 1 11.68 58.75 18.88
CA MET A 1 10.90 58.06 17.85
C MET A 1 11.69 57.02 17.02
N ARG A 2 12.99 57.15 16.80
CA ARG A 2 13.82 56.20 16.02
C ARG A 2 14.01 54.82 16.67
N HIS A 3 14.15 54.75 17.99
CA HIS A 3 14.36 53.47 18.70
C HIS A 3 13.14 52.53 18.72
N ARG A 4 11.91 53.06 18.70
CA ARG A 4 10.69 52.24 18.63
C ARG A 4 10.53 51.52 17.28
N ARG A 5 10.96 52.20 16.20
CA ARG A 5 10.89 51.58 14.84
C ARG A 5 11.95 50.51 14.66
N PHE A 6 13.11 50.65 15.30
CA PHE A 6 14.17 49.65 15.27
C PHE A 6 13.78 48.39 16.06
N LEU A 7 13.20 48.56 17.24
CA LEU A 7 12.68 47.46 18.05
C LEU A 7 11.56 46.69 17.34
N LEU A 8 10.66 47.37 16.61
CA LEU A 8 9.59 46.75 15.86
C LEU A 8 10.14 45.92 14.68
N ALA A 9 11.16 46.43 13.97
CA ALA A 9 11.79 45.72 12.87
C ALA A 9 12.56 44.48 13.34
N VAL A 10 13.21 44.52 14.49
CA VAL A 10 13.89 43.35 15.10
C VAL A 10 12.88 42.32 15.60
N LEU A 11 11.75 42.77 16.18
CA LEU A 11 10.69 41.84 16.59
C LEU A 11 10.03 41.16 15.41
N VAL A 12 9.80 41.86 14.29
CA VAL A 12 9.25 41.27 13.06
C VAL A 12 10.25 40.30 12.43
N ALA A 13 11.53 40.58 12.43
CA ALA A 13 12.58 39.68 11.95
C ALA A 13 12.68 38.42 12.80
N LEU A 14 12.61 38.54 14.13
CA LEU A 14 12.61 37.40 15.05
C LEU A 14 11.32 36.56 14.98
N CYS A 15 10.17 37.18 14.67
CA CYS A 15 8.93 36.45 14.43
C CYS A 15 8.95 35.72 13.08
N SER A 16 9.61 36.27 12.04
CA SER A 16 9.69 35.61 10.74
C SER A 16 10.56 34.33 10.79
N GLU A 17 11.62 34.32 11.59
CA GLU A 17 12.44 33.11 11.80
C GLU A 17 11.69 32.04 12.59
N LYS A 18 10.84 32.42 13.56
CA LYS A 18 10.02 31.47 14.31
C LYS A 18 8.84 30.90 13.53
N VAL A 19 8.32 31.64 12.55
CA VAL A 19 7.28 31.14 11.63
C VAL A 19 7.86 30.07 10.69
N LEU A 20 9.13 30.20 10.30
CA LEU A 20 9.84 29.15 9.56
C LEU A 20 10.10 27.88 10.42
N ALA A 21 10.27 28.04 11.73
CA ALA A 21 10.47 26.93 12.66
C ALA A 21 9.19 26.16 13.01
N CYS A 22 8.01 26.70 12.67
CA CYS A 22 6.72 26.03 12.89
C CYS A 22 6.24 25.15 11.71
N GLY A 23 7.13 24.80 10.78
CA GLY A 23 6.81 23.84 9.71
C GLY A 23 5.84 24.35 8.63
N ILE A 24 5.51 25.65 8.61
CA ILE A 24 4.69 26.29 7.56
C ILE A 24 5.59 26.86 6.43
N GLY A 25 6.76 26.30 6.26
CA GLY A 25 7.61 26.62 5.12
C GLY A 25 7.16 25.85 3.88
N PRO A 26 7.56 26.28 2.67
CA PRO A 26 7.26 25.60 1.42
C PRO A 26 7.80 24.16 1.34
N LEU A 27 8.46 23.66 2.38
CA LEU A 27 9.02 22.31 2.51
C LEU A 27 8.30 21.43 3.53
N SER A 28 7.16 21.88 4.10
CA SER A 28 6.37 21.02 4.99
C SER A 28 5.71 19.87 4.20
N TYR A 29 6.01 18.63 4.57
CA TYR A 29 5.42 17.45 3.95
C TYR A 29 3.91 17.37 4.06
N LEU A 30 3.34 17.94 5.12
CA LEU A 30 1.89 18.04 5.29
C LEU A 30 1.26 18.94 4.22
N THR A 31 2.02 19.94 3.70
CA THR A 31 1.54 20.83 2.64
C THR A 31 1.93 20.34 1.24
N TYR A 32 3.07 19.68 1.07
CA TYR A 32 3.56 19.18 -0.22
C TYR A 32 3.16 17.72 -0.51
N GLY A 33 3.06 16.89 0.52
CA GLY A 33 2.70 15.48 0.39
C GLY A 33 1.21 15.25 0.14
N GLY A 34 0.37 16.26 0.40
CA GLY A 34 -1.07 16.16 0.20
C GLY A 34 -1.70 14.93 0.85
N ARG A 35 -2.65 14.31 0.16
CA ARG A 35 -3.32 13.08 0.62
C ARG A 35 -2.38 11.89 0.78
N ASP A 36 -1.31 11.83 -0.01
CA ASP A 36 -0.36 10.71 0.02
C ASP A 36 0.49 10.72 1.29
N ALA A 37 0.84 11.91 1.77
CA ALA A 37 1.52 12.05 3.05
C ALA A 37 0.65 11.51 4.19
N LEU A 38 -0.64 11.85 4.21
CA LEU A 38 -1.59 11.35 5.21
C LEU A 38 -1.89 9.85 5.05
N ALA A 39 -1.72 9.30 3.86
CA ALA A 39 -1.90 7.87 3.61
C ALA A 39 -0.75 6.99 4.14
N MET A 40 0.38 7.60 4.53
CA MET A 40 1.56 6.90 5.06
C MET A 40 2.11 7.56 6.33
N PRO A 41 1.36 7.58 7.43
CA PRO A 41 1.74 8.31 8.64
C PRO A 41 3.10 7.87 9.20
N ASN A 42 3.45 6.59 9.14
CA ASN A 42 4.74 6.10 9.64
C ASN A 42 5.92 6.64 8.83
N THR A 43 5.79 6.65 7.49
CA THR A 43 6.83 7.19 6.60
C THR A 43 7.04 8.69 6.82
N ILE A 44 5.98 9.45 7.12
CA ILE A 44 6.08 10.87 7.41
C ILE A 44 6.81 11.10 8.72
N PHE A 45 6.48 10.32 9.75
CA PHE A 45 7.15 10.42 11.04
C PHE A 45 8.65 10.16 10.91
N ASP A 46 9.05 9.13 10.17
CA ASP A 46 10.45 8.82 9.92
C ASP A 46 11.15 9.94 9.13
N ILE A 47 10.50 10.49 8.10
CA ILE A 47 11.02 11.61 7.31
C ILE A 47 11.19 12.86 8.17
N GLU A 48 10.21 13.21 8.99
CA GLU A 48 10.30 14.37 9.88
C GLU A 48 11.37 14.16 10.96
N CYS A 49 11.48 12.97 11.54
CA CYS A 49 12.54 12.63 12.48
C CYS A 49 13.93 12.78 11.86
N GLN A 50 14.15 12.26 10.67
CA GLN A 50 15.42 12.35 9.96
C GLN A 50 15.73 13.80 9.54
N SER A 51 14.72 14.56 9.12
CA SER A 51 14.85 15.99 8.81
C SER A 51 15.25 16.80 10.05
N ILE A 52 14.64 16.55 11.20
CA ILE A 52 14.97 17.19 12.48
C ILE A 52 16.40 16.84 12.93
N LEU A 53 16.82 15.61 12.67
CA LEU A 53 18.17 15.14 13.00
C LEU A 53 19.24 15.64 12.01
N GLY A 54 18.84 16.33 10.94
CA GLY A 54 19.73 16.83 9.89
C GLY A 54 20.42 15.71 9.09
N ALA A 55 19.83 14.52 9.07
CA ALA A 55 20.45 13.32 8.49
C ALA A 55 20.37 13.27 6.96
N SER A 56 19.37 13.93 6.33
CA SER A 56 19.20 13.91 4.86
C SER A 56 18.31 15.06 4.36
N ASP A 57 18.42 15.38 3.07
CA ASP A 57 17.51 16.33 2.39
C ASP A 57 16.08 15.74 2.40
N PRO A 58 15.10 16.49 2.91
CA PRO A 58 13.70 16.07 2.91
C PRO A 58 13.19 15.61 1.54
N ALA A 59 13.58 16.27 0.44
CA ALA A 59 13.17 15.88 -0.92
C ALA A 59 13.75 14.51 -1.34
N GLU A 60 14.92 14.16 -0.83
CA GLU A 60 15.58 12.87 -1.06
C GLU A 60 14.85 11.76 -0.29
N LEU A 61 14.50 12.01 0.98
CA LEU A 61 13.75 11.08 1.82
C LEU A 61 12.37 10.73 1.23
N VAL A 62 11.67 11.72 0.67
CA VAL A 62 10.39 11.45 -0.04
C VAL A 62 10.60 10.60 -1.28
N ARG A 63 11.67 10.84 -2.03
CA ARG A 63 12.01 10.08 -3.21
C ARG A 63 12.35 8.63 -2.84
N GLU A 64 13.10 8.45 -1.78
CA GLU A 64 13.48 7.17 -1.23
C GLU A 64 12.27 6.38 -0.70
N ALA A 65 11.39 7.01 0.08
CA ALA A 65 10.15 6.42 0.55
C ALA A 65 9.20 6.00 -0.59
N ARG A 66 9.22 6.71 -1.71
CA ARG A 66 8.43 6.36 -2.92
C ARG A 66 9.05 5.23 -3.70
N SER A 67 10.38 5.22 -3.86
CA SER A 67 11.12 4.10 -4.44
C SER A 67 10.82 2.82 -3.65
N SER A 68 10.88 2.89 -2.33
CA SER A 68 10.57 1.77 -1.45
C SER A 68 9.16 1.21 -1.62
N ARG A 69 8.17 2.03 -1.99
CA ARG A 69 6.81 1.50 -2.28
C ARG A 69 6.77 0.63 -3.52
N VAL A 70 7.43 1.07 -4.59
CA VAL A 70 7.49 0.31 -5.84
C VAL A 70 8.24 -0.99 -5.61
N GLU A 71 9.35 -0.94 -4.88
CA GLU A 71 10.16 -2.10 -4.51
C GLU A 71 9.39 -3.06 -3.60
N LEU A 72 8.68 -2.55 -2.59
CA LEU A 72 7.85 -3.38 -1.71
C LEU A 72 6.70 -4.05 -2.48
N PHE A 73 6.09 -3.34 -3.43
CA PHE A 73 5.06 -3.92 -4.27
C PHE A 73 5.62 -4.98 -5.23
N ALA A 74 6.81 -4.75 -5.81
CA ALA A 74 7.51 -5.74 -6.62
C ALA A 74 7.80 -7.01 -5.80
N LEU A 75 8.37 -6.85 -4.61
CA LEU A 75 8.61 -7.95 -3.68
C LEU A 75 7.32 -8.71 -3.34
N THR A 76 6.21 -7.99 -3.16
CA THR A 76 4.90 -8.60 -2.90
C THR A 76 4.46 -9.47 -4.09
N CYS A 77 4.63 -8.98 -5.33
CA CYS A 77 4.29 -9.73 -6.53
C CYS A 77 5.16 -10.99 -6.70
N GLU A 78 6.46 -10.86 -6.48
CA GLU A 78 7.42 -11.99 -6.57
C GLU A 78 7.15 -13.03 -5.49
N THR A 79 6.87 -12.61 -4.27
CA THR A 79 6.55 -13.50 -3.16
C THR A 79 5.26 -14.25 -3.41
N ASP A 80 4.23 -13.58 -3.94
CA ASP A 80 2.95 -14.18 -4.28
C ASP A 80 3.10 -15.28 -5.34
N LEU A 81 3.85 -15.03 -6.41
CA LEU A 81 4.12 -16.01 -7.46
C LEU A 81 4.94 -17.20 -6.95
N ARG A 82 5.92 -16.95 -6.11
CA ARG A 82 6.73 -18.02 -5.51
C ARG A 82 5.90 -18.92 -4.60
N GLU A 83 5.09 -18.36 -3.73
CA GLU A 83 4.20 -19.12 -2.85
C GLU A 83 3.16 -19.92 -3.64
N PHE A 84 2.63 -19.33 -4.72
CA PHE A 84 1.71 -20.05 -5.60
C PHE A 84 2.39 -21.27 -6.24
N ALA A 85 3.57 -21.07 -6.82
CA ALA A 85 4.34 -22.16 -7.43
C ALA A 85 4.67 -23.27 -6.43
N GLU A 86 4.97 -22.91 -5.18
CA GLU A 86 5.21 -23.88 -4.12
C GLU A 86 3.94 -24.62 -3.72
N ALA A 87 2.82 -23.94 -3.62
CA ALA A 87 1.53 -24.53 -3.25
C ALA A 87 1.03 -25.58 -4.26
N VAL A 88 1.33 -25.40 -5.55
CA VAL A 88 0.85 -26.30 -6.63
C VAL A 88 1.93 -27.26 -7.13
N ARG A 89 3.14 -27.24 -6.59
CA ARG A 89 4.31 -27.97 -7.16
C ARG A 89 4.09 -29.47 -7.39
N ASP A 90 3.26 -30.10 -6.56
CA ASP A 90 3.00 -31.54 -6.61
C ASP A 90 1.77 -31.87 -7.48
N ASP A 91 1.09 -30.86 -8.05
CA ASP A 91 -0.04 -31.06 -8.97
C ASP A 91 0.47 -31.43 -10.37
N PRO A 92 -0.11 -32.46 -11.03
CA PRO A 92 0.26 -32.83 -12.40
C PRO A 92 0.13 -31.70 -13.42
N LYS A 93 -0.71 -30.69 -13.15
CA LYS A 93 -0.93 -29.51 -13.97
C LYS A 93 -0.21 -28.26 -13.45
N ALA A 94 0.71 -28.40 -12.49
CA ALA A 94 1.37 -27.28 -11.82
C ALA A 94 1.89 -26.21 -12.82
N ARG A 95 2.54 -26.66 -13.91
CA ARG A 95 3.09 -25.74 -14.91
C ARG A 95 2.03 -24.89 -15.59
N GLU A 96 0.91 -25.50 -16.00
CA GLU A 96 -0.21 -24.78 -16.62
C GLU A 96 -0.83 -23.78 -15.63
N MET A 97 -1.05 -24.23 -14.38
CA MET A 97 -1.60 -23.40 -13.31
C MET A 97 -0.69 -22.20 -12.99
N ILE A 98 0.64 -22.41 -12.97
CA ILE A 98 1.61 -21.34 -12.73
C ILE A 98 1.57 -20.31 -13.87
N ASP A 99 1.60 -20.75 -15.13
CA ASP A 99 1.55 -19.87 -16.30
C ASP A 99 0.24 -19.04 -16.33
N ASP A 100 -0.88 -19.67 -15.98
CA ASP A 100 -2.18 -19.00 -15.92
C ASP A 100 -2.24 -17.98 -14.79
N TYR A 101 -1.84 -18.36 -13.57
CA TYR A 101 -1.82 -17.44 -12.44
C TYR A 101 -0.86 -16.27 -12.65
N GLU A 102 0.36 -16.53 -13.13
CA GLU A 102 1.35 -15.52 -13.46
C GLU A 102 0.84 -14.53 -14.50
N THR A 103 0.14 -15.00 -15.53
CA THR A 103 -0.47 -14.14 -16.55
C THR A 103 -1.43 -13.15 -15.93
N VAL A 104 -2.36 -13.61 -15.09
CA VAL A 104 -3.38 -12.76 -14.46
C VAL A 104 -2.74 -11.83 -13.43
N ARG A 105 -1.86 -12.37 -12.59
CA ARG A 105 -1.18 -11.60 -11.55
C ARG A 105 -0.29 -10.51 -12.13
N SER A 106 0.46 -10.82 -13.19
CA SER A 106 1.29 -9.84 -13.88
C SER A 106 0.48 -8.73 -14.54
N ALA A 107 -0.69 -9.04 -15.09
CA ALA A 107 -1.59 -8.02 -15.65
C ALA A 107 -2.07 -7.04 -14.55
N LEU A 108 -2.50 -7.55 -13.39
CA LEU A 108 -2.85 -6.72 -12.24
C LEU A 108 -1.65 -5.92 -11.72
N CYS A 109 -0.48 -6.55 -11.58
CA CYS A 109 0.74 -5.88 -11.13
C CYS A 109 1.13 -4.73 -12.07
N LYS A 110 1.07 -4.92 -13.40
CA LYS A 110 1.37 -3.86 -14.38
C LYS A 110 0.44 -2.67 -14.25
N LEU A 111 -0.84 -2.90 -13.96
CA LEU A 111 -1.81 -1.83 -13.72
C LEU A 111 -1.43 -1.05 -12.46
N VAL A 112 -1.15 -1.74 -11.37
CA VAL A 112 -0.77 -1.12 -10.09
C VAL A 112 0.54 -0.37 -10.21
N PHE A 113 1.55 -0.92 -10.90
CA PHE A 113 2.80 -0.22 -11.18
C PHE A 113 2.56 1.08 -11.97
N ARG A 114 1.74 1.05 -13.03
CA ARG A 114 1.40 2.26 -13.77
C ARG A 114 0.74 3.30 -12.87
N TRP A 115 -0.19 2.87 -12.02
CA TRP A 115 -0.85 3.76 -11.07
C TRP A 115 0.15 4.33 -10.04
N LEU A 116 1.02 3.51 -9.44
CA LEU A 116 2.05 3.98 -8.51
C LEU A 116 3.03 4.96 -9.17
N HIS A 117 3.38 4.72 -10.43
CA HIS A 117 4.22 5.64 -11.19
C HIS A 117 3.49 6.94 -11.57
N SER A 118 2.19 6.89 -11.85
CA SER A 118 1.38 8.08 -12.14
C SER A 118 1.20 8.98 -10.91
N LEU A 119 1.30 8.42 -9.72
CA LEU A 119 1.34 9.17 -8.46
C LEU A 119 2.67 9.92 -8.22
N GLN A 120 3.66 9.80 -9.12
CA GLN A 120 4.86 10.63 -9.04
C GLN A 120 4.47 12.08 -9.37
N PRO A 121 4.55 13.05 -8.42
CA PRO A 121 4.17 14.40 -8.76
C PRO A 121 5.20 14.97 -9.75
N TYR A 122 4.75 15.27 -10.93
CA TYR A 122 5.32 16.36 -11.66
C TYR A 122 5.08 17.61 -10.82
N TYR A 123 6.12 18.25 -10.38
CA TYR A 123 6.13 19.35 -9.42
C TYR A 123 5.27 20.58 -9.82
N TYR A 124 4.58 20.54 -10.97
CA TYR A 124 3.87 21.69 -11.55
C TYR A 124 2.58 21.38 -12.33
N SER A 125 2.10 20.14 -12.40
CA SER A 125 0.81 19.90 -13.05
C SER A 125 -0.30 19.73 -12.03
N PHE A 126 -1.19 20.73 -11.94
CA PHE A 126 -2.48 20.65 -11.26
C PHE A 126 -3.51 19.79 -12.04
N GLU A 127 -3.09 19.07 -13.06
CA GLU A 127 -3.95 18.12 -13.75
C GLU A 127 -4.24 16.96 -12.80
N ARG A 128 -5.51 16.87 -12.40
CA ARG A 128 -6.04 15.68 -11.73
C ARG A 128 -5.80 14.51 -12.68
N GLU A 129 -4.83 13.66 -12.35
CA GLU A 129 -4.74 12.38 -13.02
C GLU A 129 -6.07 11.66 -12.88
N THR A 130 -6.61 11.25 -14.02
CA THR A 130 -7.78 10.38 -14.07
C THR A 130 -7.43 9.09 -13.33
N ALA A 131 -8.33 8.63 -12.47
CA ALA A 131 -8.18 7.32 -11.85
C ALA A 131 -7.87 6.28 -12.92
N PRO A 132 -6.95 5.33 -12.65
CA PRO A 132 -6.62 4.29 -13.62
C PRO A 132 -7.90 3.54 -14.02
N GLU A 133 -7.94 3.07 -15.25
CA GLU A 133 -9.03 2.20 -15.69
C GLU A 133 -9.15 1.00 -14.74
N PRO A 134 -10.36 0.63 -14.35
CA PRO A 134 -10.57 -0.52 -13.48
C PRO A 134 -9.98 -1.79 -14.10
N PHE A 135 -9.39 -2.64 -13.26
CA PHE A 135 -8.91 -3.95 -13.70
C PHE A 135 -10.09 -4.90 -13.87
N ASP A 136 -10.33 -5.32 -15.11
CA ASP A 136 -11.36 -6.30 -15.43
C ASP A 136 -10.77 -7.72 -15.37
N LEU A 137 -11.34 -8.56 -14.51
CA LEU A 137 -10.98 -9.98 -14.40
C LEU A 137 -11.71 -10.88 -15.39
N ALA A 138 -12.80 -10.43 -16.00
CA ALA A 138 -13.62 -11.27 -16.88
C ALA A 138 -12.84 -11.97 -18.00
N PRO A 139 -11.86 -11.31 -18.68
CA PRO A 139 -11.04 -11.97 -19.70
C PRO A 139 -10.14 -13.10 -19.17
N TYR A 140 -9.97 -13.22 -17.85
CA TYR A 140 -9.05 -14.15 -17.20
C TYR A 140 -9.78 -15.28 -16.44
N GLU A 141 -11.11 -15.29 -16.38
CA GLU A 141 -11.86 -16.27 -15.56
C GLU A 141 -11.58 -17.72 -15.99
N GLU A 142 -11.40 -17.99 -17.28
CA GLU A 142 -11.05 -19.32 -17.77
C GLU A 142 -9.68 -19.78 -17.25
N ARG A 143 -8.68 -18.88 -17.22
CA ARG A 143 -7.36 -19.15 -16.66
C ARG A 143 -7.39 -19.39 -15.15
N LEU A 144 -8.30 -18.73 -14.45
CA LEU A 144 -8.47 -18.91 -13.02
C LEU A 144 -9.24 -20.20 -12.66
N ALA A 145 -9.81 -20.94 -13.61
CA ALA A 145 -10.63 -22.10 -13.33
C ALA A 145 -9.87 -23.19 -12.55
N SER A 146 -8.60 -23.44 -12.92
CA SER A 146 -7.75 -24.44 -12.27
C SER A 146 -7.00 -23.96 -11.04
N VAL A 147 -7.00 -22.65 -10.77
CA VAL A 147 -6.27 -22.03 -9.64
C VAL A 147 -6.93 -22.41 -8.31
N PRO A 148 -6.17 -22.80 -7.26
CA PRO A 148 -6.71 -23.07 -5.92
C PRO A 148 -7.54 -21.89 -5.37
N GLU A 149 -8.62 -22.24 -4.67
CA GLU A 149 -9.63 -21.25 -4.24
C GLU A 149 -9.08 -20.12 -3.39
N GLU A 150 -8.11 -20.38 -2.51
CA GLU A 150 -7.51 -19.33 -1.67
C GLU A 150 -6.83 -18.24 -2.50
N PHE A 151 -6.09 -18.62 -3.55
CA PHE A 151 -5.41 -17.68 -4.43
C PHE A 151 -6.40 -16.96 -5.35
N LYS A 152 -7.38 -17.68 -5.88
CA LYS A 152 -8.43 -17.13 -6.74
C LYS A 152 -9.25 -16.06 -6.01
N ARG A 153 -9.74 -16.37 -4.81
CA ARG A 153 -10.51 -15.44 -3.98
C ARG A 153 -9.67 -14.25 -3.55
N TYR A 154 -8.42 -14.48 -3.16
CA TYR A 154 -7.50 -13.41 -2.81
C TYR A 154 -7.24 -12.47 -4.00
N LEU A 155 -7.00 -13.01 -5.19
CA LEU A 155 -6.76 -12.22 -6.41
C LEU A 155 -7.98 -11.36 -6.79
N ARG A 156 -9.21 -11.92 -6.68
CA ARG A 156 -10.45 -11.14 -6.84
C ARG A 156 -10.56 -10.01 -5.83
N GLY A 157 -10.20 -10.28 -4.58
CA GLY A 157 -10.14 -9.26 -3.53
C GLY A 157 -9.11 -8.16 -3.84
N ALA A 158 -7.93 -8.54 -4.34
CA ALA A 158 -6.90 -7.61 -4.74
C ALA A 158 -7.34 -6.74 -5.93
N ALA A 159 -7.97 -7.32 -6.95
CA ALA A 159 -8.51 -6.58 -8.08
C ALA A 159 -9.59 -5.57 -7.65
N ALA A 160 -10.56 -6.01 -6.83
CA ALA A 160 -11.58 -5.13 -6.27
C ALA A 160 -10.98 -4.01 -5.41
N TYR A 161 -9.95 -4.31 -4.61
CA TYR A 161 -9.25 -3.32 -3.79
C TYR A 161 -8.60 -2.23 -4.64
N PHE A 162 -7.92 -2.59 -5.73
CA PHE A 162 -7.32 -1.61 -6.65
C PHE A 162 -8.36 -0.85 -7.45
N ASN A 163 -9.49 -1.46 -7.75
CA ASN A 163 -10.64 -0.79 -8.35
C ASN A 163 -11.40 0.13 -7.37
N GLN A 164 -10.97 0.18 -6.10
CA GLN A 164 -11.61 0.93 -5.02
C GLN A 164 -13.05 0.45 -4.71
N ASP A 165 -13.41 -0.75 -5.14
CA ASP A 165 -14.64 -1.42 -4.73
C ASP A 165 -14.40 -2.11 -3.38
N TRP A 166 -14.49 -1.29 -2.31
CA TRP A 166 -14.17 -1.74 -0.95
C TRP A 166 -15.12 -2.81 -0.42
N ASP A 167 -16.36 -2.83 -0.89
CA ASP A 167 -17.35 -3.83 -0.47
C ASP A 167 -17.04 -5.18 -1.10
N ALA A 168 -16.80 -5.24 -2.40
CA ALA A 168 -16.37 -6.46 -3.09
C ALA A 168 -15.02 -6.94 -2.57
N ALA A 169 -14.06 -6.04 -2.34
CA ALA A 169 -12.76 -6.38 -1.78
C ALA A 169 -12.89 -7.05 -0.41
N ALA A 170 -13.68 -6.45 0.51
CA ALA A 170 -13.92 -7.02 1.82
C ALA A 170 -14.60 -8.40 1.74
N ALA A 171 -15.60 -8.55 0.86
CA ALA A 171 -16.30 -9.83 0.67
C ALA A 171 -15.35 -10.92 0.17
N HIS A 172 -14.51 -10.63 -0.82
CA HIS A 172 -13.57 -11.60 -1.38
C HIS A 172 -12.48 -11.99 -0.37
N PHE A 173 -11.86 -11.02 0.33
CA PHE A 173 -10.87 -11.35 1.36
C PHE A 173 -11.49 -12.13 2.53
N ALA A 174 -12.72 -11.79 2.95
CA ALA A 174 -13.42 -12.54 3.99
C ALA A 174 -13.67 -14.00 3.54
N SER A 175 -14.07 -14.21 2.29
CA SER A 175 -14.33 -15.55 1.75
C SER A 175 -13.09 -16.46 1.72
N VAL A 176 -11.87 -15.90 1.70
CA VAL A 176 -10.63 -16.69 1.88
C VAL A 176 -10.60 -17.28 3.28
N LEU A 177 -10.95 -16.50 4.30
CA LEU A 177 -10.92 -16.93 5.71
C LEU A 177 -12.04 -17.91 6.06
N GLU A 178 -13.05 -18.03 5.21
CA GLU A 178 -14.16 -19.00 5.34
C GLU A 178 -13.83 -20.38 4.75
N LEU A 179 -12.73 -20.50 3.97
CA LEU A 179 -12.27 -21.77 3.48
C LEU A 179 -11.84 -22.70 4.63
N PRO A 180 -11.95 -24.02 4.46
CA PRO A 180 -11.33 -24.98 5.36
C PRO A 180 -9.85 -24.67 5.57
N VAL A 181 -9.33 -24.95 6.78
CA VAL A 181 -7.95 -24.59 7.17
C VAL A 181 -6.91 -25.12 6.18
N GLU A 182 -7.13 -26.34 5.68
CA GLU A 182 -6.26 -27.03 4.75
C GLU A 182 -6.24 -26.36 3.35
N GLN A 183 -7.25 -25.56 3.03
CA GLN A 183 -7.42 -24.90 1.73
C GLN A 183 -7.04 -23.42 1.75
N ARG A 184 -6.50 -22.91 2.89
CA ARG A 184 -6.16 -21.48 3.02
C ARG A 184 -4.82 -21.24 3.73
N ALA A 185 -3.92 -22.21 3.63
CA ALA A 185 -2.65 -22.18 4.35
C ALA A 185 -1.75 -20.98 3.95
N HIS A 186 -1.80 -20.56 2.69
CA HIS A 186 -0.92 -19.55 2.13
C HIS A 186 -1.54 -18.14 2.13
N ARG A 187 -2.87 -17.99 2.13
CA ARG A 187 -3.53 -16.67 1.96
C ARG A 187 -4.29 -16.17 3.18
N SER A 188 -4.29 -16.91 4.27
CA SER A 188 -5.01 -16.51 5.48
C SER A 188 -4.49 -15.20 6.09
N THR A 189 -3.18 -15.07 6.34
CA THR A 189 -2.57 -13.86 6.89
C THR A 189 -2.71 -12.67 5.93
N TRP A 190 -2.46 -12.90 4.64
CA TRP A 190 -2.60 -11.89 3.60
C TRP A 190 -4.04 -11.38 3.50
N ALA A 191 -5.02 -12.27 3.54
CA ALA A 191 -6.44 -11.90 3.45
C ALA A 191 -6.89 -11.11 4.69
N ALA A 192 -6.50 -11.55 5.88
CA ALA A 192 -6.80 -10.82 7.13
C ALA A 192 -6.19 -9.42 7.13
N PHE A 193 -4.92 -9.28 6.71
CA PHE A 193 -4.25 -8.00 6.58
C PHE A 193 -4.96 -7.08 5.57
N MET A 194 -5.32 -7.61 4.39
CA MET A 194 -6.03 -6.83 3.36
C MET A 194 -7.44 -6.46 3.79
N LEU A 195 -8.13 -7.27 4.59
CA LEU A 195 -9.37 -6.88 5.24
C LEU A 195 -9.17 -5.68 6.16
N GLY A 196 -8.13 -5.70 6.99
CA GLY A 196 -7.75 -4.56 7.82
C GLY A 196 -7.54 -3.30 6.99
N LYS A 197 -6.77 -3.39 5.90
CA LYS A 197 -6.53 -2.27 4.97
C LYS A 197 -7.81 -1.77 4.30
N THR A 198 -8.71 -2.68 3.93
CA THR A 198 -9.99 -2.33 3.30
C THR A 198 -10.89 -1.58 4.27
N TRP A 199 -11.02 -2.07 5.51
CA TRP A 199 -11.80 -1.39 6.55
C TRP A 199 -11.18 -0.08 7.01
N LEU A 200 -9.86 0.05 7.00
CA LEU A 200 -9.18 1.32 7.28
C LEU A 200 -9.64 2.46 6.34
N ARG A 201 -10.07 2.11 5.10
CA ARG A 201 -10.62 3.08 4.12
C ARG A 201 -12.08 3.43 4.38
N LYS A 202 -12.85 2.52 4.99
CA LYS A 202 -14.30 2.66 5.21
C LYS A 202 -14.63 3.09 6.64
N ASP A 203 -14.09 2.37 7.60
CA ASP A 203 -14.31 2.52 9.03
C ASP A 203 -13.07 2.04 9.78
N PRO A 204 -12.17 2.95 10.19
CA PRO A 204 -10.93 2.60 10.86
C PRO A 204 -11.11 1.78 12.16
N ALA A 205 -12.21 1.97 12.88
CA ALA A 205 -12.45 1.22 14.09
C ALA A 205 -12.67 -0.28 13.84
N ARG A 206 -13.19 -0.63 12.65
CA ARG A 206 -13.39 -2.00 12.22
C ARG A 206 -12.11 -2.65 11.65
N ALA A 207 -11.07 -1.89 11.39
CA ALA A 207 -9.80 -2.43 10.87
C ALA A 207 -9.00 -3.18 11.94
N ILE A 208 -9.03 -2.71 13.19
CA ILE A 208 -8.19 -3.23 14.29
C ILE A 208 -8.33 -4.74 14.46
N PRO A 209 -9.53 -5.34 14.57
CA PRO A 209 -9.70 -6.78 14.76
C PRO A 209 -9.07 -7.62 13.64
N PHE A 210 -8.99 -7.11 12.42
CA PHE A 210 -8.38 -7.83 11.30
C PHE A 210 -6.86 -7.82 11.36
N PHE A 211 -6.23 -6.75 11.81
CA PHE A 211 -4.79 -6.73 12.06
C PHE A 211 -4.42 -7.62 13.26
N GLU A 212 -5.26 -7.67 14.30
CA GLU A 212 -5.10 -8.64 15.39
C GLU A 212 -5.24 -10.07 14.89
N LYS A 213 -6.22 -10.34 14.01
CA LYS A 213 -6.38 -11.65 13.38
C LYS A 213 -5.19 -12.04 12.51
N THR A 214 -4.56 -11.09 11.80
CA THR A 214 -3.32 -11.35 11.04
C THR A 214 -2.25 -11.92 11.95
N ARG A 215 -2.00 -11.28 13.10
CA ARG A 215 -1.03 -11.76 14.10
C ARG A 215 -1.38 -13.12 14.68
N ALA A 216 -2.66 -13.35 14.97
CA ALA A 216 -3.13 -14.63 15.49
C ALA A 216 -2.90 -15.75 14.49
N LEU A 217 -3.24 -15.53 13.20
CA LEU A 217 -3.03 -16.52 12.15
C LEU A 217 -1.54 -16.85 11.95
N ALA A 218 -0.66 -15.85 11.97
CA ALA A 218 0.78 -16.08 11.90
C ALA A 218 1.28 -16.92 13.10
N ALA A 219 0.79 -16.62 14.31
CA ALA A 219 1.09 -17.38 15.52
C ALA A 219 0.56 -18.83 15.48
N GLU A 220 -0.55 -19.06 14.76
CA GLU A 220 -1.11 -20.40 14.49
C GLU A 220 -0.33 -21.18 13.42
N GLY A 221 0.66 -20.56 12.75
CA GLY A 221 1.53 -21.19 11.75
C GLY A 221 1.07 -21.03 10.30
N PHE A 222 0.08 -20.18 10.01
CA PHE A 222 -0.22 -19.80 8.63
C PHE A 222 0.94 -19.00 8.02
N ALA A 223 1.11 -19.11 6.69
CA ALA A 223 2.20 -18.43 6.01
C ALA A 223 2.16 -16.90 6.21
N ASP A 224 3.28 -16.32 6.65
CA ASP A 224 3.49 -14.88 6.82
C ASP A 224 4.84 -14.46 6.21
N THR A 225 5.02 -14.76 4.94
CA THR A 225 6.27 -14.54 4.19
C THR A 225 6.63 -13.08 3.98
N LEU A 226 5.68 -12.17 4.13
CA LEU A 226 5.89 -10.72 4.06
C LEU A 226 6.06 -10.06 5.44
N GLY A 227 5.93 -10.81 6.54
CA GLY A 227 6.01 -10.25 7.89
C GLY A 227 4.89 -9.24 8.16
N LEU A 228 3.64 -9.62 7.86
CA LEU A 228 2.46 -8.75 8.01
C LEU A 228 1.91 -8.72 9.44
N ALA A 229 2.36 -9.66 10.30
CA ALA A 229 1.86 -9.88 11.65
C ALA A 229 2.40 -8.91 12.72
#